data_d1f58ef29bb7c4bcad908e3c1a7ddf74
#
_entry.id   d1f58ef29bb7c4bcad908e3c1a7ddf74
#
_cell.length_a   1.000
_cell.length_b   1.000
_cell.length_c   1.000
_cell.angle_alpha   90.00
_cell.angle_beta   90.00
_cell.angle_gamma   90.00
#
_symmetry.space_group_name_H-M   'P 1'
#
loop_
_entity.id
_entity.type
_entity.pdbx_description
1 polymer ?
#
loop_
_entity_poly.entity_id
_entity_poly.type
_entity_poly.pdbx_seq_one_letter_code
_entity_poly.pdbx_strand_id
1 'polypeptide(L)'
;MNAPFVPPRPPVAPPDAELADFLVAARRNALKMWSAAAYEQDAVIDRALGRAWLLLNAPEAIQHVLVDNPAGYRRTPASIRILRPITGRGLLLTEGEEWRWQRRTTAPALAPRSLKLLVPHMAGAAQAALPGLRQQAATGTVDLLAAVQALTLDIAARSMFSLGTEGFGPVLRAQLDRYGERLAQPTALDMLLPVSVPSPRDVRRFFFRRRFVRLMDAVVATRAAAPPPDAPRDLFDLLRAARDPDTGAGFSPAQLRDQITTLMVAGHETTALALFWALYLLANSPAVQDGVAAEVAGVDLGREAAGESLPRLKLTAAVVNEALRLFPPAFTMVRQARADDRAGGIAIP
;
A
#
# COMPACT_ATOMS: atom_id res chain seq x y z
N MET A 1 -6.72 16.23 34.40
CA MET A 1 -6.23 15.41 33.26
C MET A 1 -7.45 15.04 32.42
N ASN A 2 -7.54 15.48 31.19
CA ASN A 2 -8.61 15.04 30.29
C ASN A 2 -8.47 13.54 30.05
N ALA A 3 -9.60 12.82 29.98
CA ALA A 3 -9.59 11.40 29.63
C ALA A 3 -8.86 11.20 28.29
N PRO A 4 -8.09 10.11 28.13
CA PRO A 4 -7.40 9.83 26.88
C PRO A 4 -8.42 9.69 25.75
N PHE A 5 -8.09 10.25 24.59
CA PHE A 5 -8.93 10.11 23.38
C PHE A 5 -9.02 8.64 22.98
N VAL A 6 -10.24 8.15 22.86
CA VAL A 6 -10.52 6.80 22.35
C VAL A 6 -11.08 6.93 20.93
N PRO A 7 -10.38 6.44 19.91
CA PRO A 7 -10.86 6.54 18.55
C PRO A 7 -12.19 5.78 18.35
N PRO A 8 -13.10 6.28 17.50
CA PRO A 8 -14.34 5.58 17.20
C PRO A 8 -14.05 4.24 16.53
N ARG A 9 -14.79 3.21 16.93
CA ARG A 9 -14.74 1.88 16.29
C ARG A 9 -15.89 1.75 15.28
N PRO A 10 -15.68 1.07 14.14
CA PRO A 10 -16.79 0.74 13.26
C PRO A 10 -17.74 -0.21 13.99
N PRO A 11 -19.05 -0.13 13.73
CA PRO A 11 -19.99 -1.11 14.28
C PRO A 11 -19.65 -2.49 13.72
N VAL A 12 -19.67 -3.50 14.57
CA VAL A 12 -19.50 -4.91 14.18
C VAL A 12 -20.73 -5.39 13.40
N ALA A 13 -20.51 -6.34 12.48
CA ALA A 13 -21.62 -7.00 11.79
C ALA A 13 -22.49 -7.76 12.81
N PRO A 14 -23.83 -7.73 12.68
CA PRO A 14 -24.70 -8.54 13.51
C PRO A 14 -24.45 -10.03 13.26
N PRO A 15 -24.70 -10.90 14.27
CA PRO A 15 -24.42 -12.35 14.16
C PRO A 15 -25.23 -13.05 13.05
N ASP A 16 -26.37 -12.48 12.71
CA ASP A 16 -27.35 -12.95 11.71
C ASP A 16 -27.25 -12.22 10.37
N ALA A 17 -26.15 -11.48 10.14
CA ALA A 17 -25.96 -10.76 8.89
C ALA A 17 -25.99 -11.71 7.70
N GLU A 18 -26.84 -11.41 6.72
CA GLU A 18 -26.91 -12.17 5.48
C GLU A 18 -25.76 -11.85 4.52
N LEU A 19 -25.54 -12.74 3.55
CA LEU A 19 -24.53 -12.53 2.50
C LEU A 19 -24.72 -11.19 1.75
N ALA A 20 -25.99 -10.75 1.57
CA ALA A 20 -26.29 -9.47 0.95
C ALA A 20 -25.75 -8.29 1.77
N ASP A 21 -25.92 -8.32 3.09
CA ASP A 21 -25.42 -7.29 4.01
C ASP A 21 -23.90 -7.26 4.00
N PHE A 22 -23.27 -8.44 4.01
CA PHE A 22 -21.82 -8.57 3.86
C PHE A 22 -21.30 -7.93 2.57
N LEU A 23 -21.93 -8.19 1.42
CA LEU A 23 -21.53 -7.63 0.13
C LEU A 23 -21.74 -6.10 0.07
N VAL A 24 -22.80 -5.60 0.69
CA VAL A 24 -23.06 -4.15 0.82
C VAL A 24 -22.03 -3.50 1.74
N ALA A 25 -21.76 -4.11 2.89
CA ALA A 25 -20.76 -3.64 3.84
C ALA A 25 -19.36 -3.61 3.20
N ALA A 26 -18.95 -4.69 2.54
CA ALA A 26 -17.67 -4.78 1.82
C ALA A 26 -17.44 -3.66 0.82
N ARG A 27 -18.51 -3.15 0.20
CA ARG A 27 -18.42 -2.06 -0.80
C ARG A 27 -18.37 -0.67 -0.19
N ARG A 28 -18.97 -0.47 0.99
CA ARG A 28 -19.06 0.85 1.66
C ARG A 28 -17.98 1.04 2.71
N ASN A 29 -17.77 0.04 3.52
CA ASN A 29 -16.77 0.03 4.57
C ASN A 29 -16.43 -1.42 4.94
N ALA A 30 -15.29 -1.91 4.47
CA ALA A 30 -14.86 -3.30 4.67
C ALA A 30 -14.78 -3.71 6.15
N LEU A 31 -14.57 -2.77 7.06
CA LEU A 31 -14.53 -3.08 8.51
C LEU A 31 -15.89 -3.49 9.08
N LYS A 32 -17.00 -3.11 8.42
CA LYS A 32 -18.35 -3.53 8.82
C LYS A 32 -18.71 -4.96 8.44
N MET A 33 -17.82 -5.66 7.74
CA MET A 33 -18.01 -7.08 7.41
C MET A 33 -17.73 -8.01 8.60
N TRP A 34 -16.96 -7.54 9.57
CA TRP A 34 -16.46 -8.38 10.65
C TRP A 34 -17.44 -8.46 11.80
N SER A 35 -17.79 -9.69 12.22
CA SER A 35 -18.56 -9.95 13.45
C SER A 35 -17.70 -9.72 14.69
N ALA A 36 -18.33 -9.70 15.87
CA ALA A 36 -17.60 -9.63 17.15
C ALA A 36 -16.59 -10.77 17.30
N ALA A 37 -16.94 -11.98 16.86
CA ALA A 37 -16.04 -13.14 16.86
C ALA A 37 -14.74 -12.89 16.11
N ALA A 38 -14.77 -12.08 15.04
CA ALA A 38 -13.56 -11.72 14.29
C ALA A 38 -12.54 -10.92 15.08
N TYR A 39 -12.95 -10.29 16.17
CA TYR A 39 -12.07 -9.51 17.06
C TYR A 39 -11.67 -10.25 18.34
N GLU A 40 -12.30 -11.40 18.63
CA GLU A 40 -12.15 -12.10 19.91
C GLU A 40 -11.58 -13.52 19.75
N GLN A 41 -11.72 -14.12 18.55
CA GLN A 41 -11.32 -15.51 18.31
C GLN A 41 -10.06 -15.60 17.45
N ASP A 42 -9.28 -16.66 17.68
CA ASP A 42 -8.08 -16.98 16.90
C ASP A 42 -8.39 -17.32 15.44
N ALA A 43 -9.58 -17.85 15.18
CA ALA A 43 -10.09 -18.10 13.84
C ALA A 43 -11.61 -18.02 13.79
N VAL A 44 -12.12 -17.48 12.68
CA VAL A 44 -13.56 -17.51 12.34
C VAL A 44 -13.71 -18.19 11.00
N ILE A 45 -14.64 -19.14 10.92
CA ILE A 45 -14.92 -19.93 9.71
C ILE A 45 -16.35 -19.60 9.26
N ASP A 46 -16.45 -19.02 8.06
CA ASP A 46 -17.72 -18.78 7.38
C ASP A 46 -17.84 -19.64 6.13
N ARG A 47 -19.08 -20.00 5.78
CA ARG A 47 -19.36 -20.73 4.54
C ARG A 47 -20.32 -19.92 3.67
N ALA A 48 -19.81 -19.47 2.56
CA ALA A 48 -20.59 -18.69 1.60
C ALA A 48 -20.27 -19.10 0.17
N LEU A 49 -21.28 -19.14 -0.70
CA LEU A 49 -21.12 -19.43 -2.14
C LEU A 49 -20.40 -20.77 -2.41
N GLY A 50 -20.65 -21.80 -1.57
CA GLY A 50 -20.02 -23.12 -1.68
C GLY A 50 -18.54 -23.17 -1.34
N ARG A 51 -18.00 -22.13 -0.66
CA ARG A 51 -16.62 -22.05 -0.24
C ARG A 51 -16.51 -21.76 1.25
N ALA A 52 -15.45 -22.24 1.88
CA ALA A 52 -15.07 -21.85 3.22
C ALA A 52 -14.23 -20.58 3.16
N TRP A 53 -14.52 -19.64 4.04
CA TRP A 53 -13.78 -18.40 4.27
C TRP A 53 -13.28 -18.44 5.70
N LEU A 54 -11.97 -18.38 5.86
CA LEU A 54 -11.34 -18.37 7.17
C LEU A 54 -10.70 -17.01 7.41
N LEU A 55 -11.04 -16.40 8.54
CA LEU A 55 -10.26 -15.33 9.12
C LEU A 55 -9.33 -15.95 10.15
N LEU A 56 -8.04 -15.75 10.00
CA LEU A 56 -7.01 -16.25 10.92
C LEU A 56 -6.40 -15.05 11.66
N ASN A 57 -6.51 -15.07 12.98
CA ASN A 57 -5.95 -14.06 13.87
C ASN A 57 -4.79 -14.61 14.72
N ALA A 58 -4.74 -15.94 14.92
CA ALA A 58 -3.65 -16.59 15.65
C ALA A 58 -2.30 -16.34 14.96
N PRO A 59 -1.29 -15.80 15.67
CA PRO A 59 0.03 -15.52 15.09
C PRO A 59 0.68 -16.76 14.45
N GLU A 60 0.52 -17.94 15.04
CA GLU A 60 1.08 -19.19 14.57
C GLU A 60 0.43 -19.62 13.24
N ALA A 61 -0.89 -19.41 13.11
CA ALA A 61 -1.60 -19.70 11.87
C ALA A 61 -1.20 -18.73 10.75
N ILE A 62 -1.04 -17.46 11.07
CA ILE A 62 -0.56 -16.44 10.13
C ILE A 62 0.87 -16.74 9.69
N GLN A 63 1.75 -17.10 10.64
CA GLN A 63 3.12 -17.50 10.38
C GLN A 63 3.16 -18.70 9.42
N HIS A 64 2.38 -19.74 9.71
CA HIS A 64 2.29 -20.94 8.86
C HIS A 64 1.90 -20.59 7.42
N VAL A 65 0.81 -19.83 7.24
CA VAL A 65 0.28 -19.48 5.89
C VAL A 65 1.23 -18.61 5.10
N LEU A 66 1.91 -17.64 5.75
CA LEU A 66 2.68 -16.62 5.05
C LEU A 66 4.18 -16.94 4.95
N VAL A 67 4.72 -17.74 5.87
CA VAL A 67 6.17 -17.95 6.01
C VAL A 67 6.55 -19.42 5.92
N ASP A 68 5.88 -20.32 6.68
CA ASP A 68 6.32 -21.69 6.79
C ASP A 68 5.87 -22.54 5.59
N ASN A 69 4.62 -22.35 5.12
CA ASN A 69 4.04 -23.05 3.98
C ASN A 69 3.48 -22.13 2.89
N PRO A 70 4.23 -21.11 2.40
CA PRO A 70 3.72 -20.18 1.40
C PRO A 70 3.41 -20.87 0.06
N ALA A 71 4.01 -22.03 -0.23
CA ALA A 71 3.76 -22.81 -1.44
C ALA A 71 2.39 -23.50 -1.43
N GLY A 72 1.83 -23.81 -0.25
CA GLY A 72 0.48 -24.37 -0.08
C GLY A 72 -0.63 -23.35 -0.39
N TYR A 73 -0.28 -22.11 -0.59
CA TYR A 73 -1.24 -21.02 -0.80
C TYR A 73 -0.95 -20.24 -2.07
N ARG A 74 -1.99 -19.59 -2.59
CA ARG A 74 -1.91 -18.74 -3.77
C ARG A 74 -2.72 -17.45 -3.61
N ARG A 75 -2.50 -16.50 -4.48
CA ARG A 75 -3.32 -15.31 -4.57
C ARG A 75 -4.71 -15.63 -5.08
N THR A 76 -5.72 -14.97 -4.53
CA THR A 76 -7.10 -15.20 -4.96
C THR A 76 -7.35 -14.64 -6.36
N PRO A 77 -8.32 -15.22 -7.11
CA PRO A 77 -8.76 -14.67 -8.38
C PRO A 77 -9.16 -13.19 -8.28
N ALA A 78 -9.86 -12.80 -7.21
CA ALA A 78 -10.26 -11.42 -6.96
C ALA A 78 -9.04 -10.49 -6.83
N SER A 79 -8.04 -10.85 -6.03
CA SER A 79 -6.81 -10.06 -5.88
C SER A 79 -6.09 -9.89 -7.22
N ILE A 80 -6.00 -10.96 -8.02
CA ILE A 80 -5.34 -10.91 -9.33
C ILE A 80 -6.10 -9.99 -10.29
N ARG A 81 -7.44 -10.10 -10.36
CA ARG A 81 -8.26 -9.27 -11.24
C ARG A 81 -8.18 -7.79 -10.91
N ILE A 82 -8.19 -7.48 -9.61
CA ILE A 82 -8.17 -6.11 -9.12
C ILE A 82 -6.79 -5.48 -9.27
N LEU A 83 -5.71 -6.18 -8.98
CA LEU A 83 -4.39 -5.56 -8.92
C LEU A 83 -3.64 -5.61 -10.27
N ARG A 84 -3.80 -6.69 -11.06
CA ARG A 84 -3.08 -6.86 -12.33
C ARG A 84 -3.24 -5.69 -13.33
N PRO A 85 -4.40 -5.03 -13.46
CA PRO A 85 -4.54 -3.87 -14.34
C PRO A 85 -3.61 -2.71 -14.00
N ILE A 86 -3.23 -2.56 -12.74
CA ILE A 86 -2.31 -1.52 -12.27
C ILE A 86 -0.88 -2.04 -12.19
N THR A 87 -0.66 -3.12 -11.44
CA THR A 87 0.70 -3.59 -11.09
C THR A 87 1.33 -4.53 -12.14
N GLY A 88 0.55 -4.95 -13.15
CA GLY A 88 1.06 -5.89 -14.15
C GLY A 88 1.48 -7.23 -13.55
N ARG A 89 2.69 -7.66 -13.88
CA ARG A 89 3.37 -8.84 -13.32
C ARG A 89 4.50 -8.41 -12.35
N GLY A 90 4.27 -7.37 -11.56
CA GLY A 90 5.22 -6.95 -10.55
C GLY A 90 5.17 -7.82 -9.28
N LEU A 91 6.08 -7.54 -8.37
CA LEU A 91 6.33 -8.29 -7.13
C LEU A 91 5.07 -8.57 -6.29
N LEU A 92 4.07 -7.69 -6.34
CA LEU A 92 2.83 -7.84 -5.56
C LEU A 92 1.99 -9.02 -6.03
N LEU A 93 2.06 -9.42 -7.31
CA LEU A 93 1.18 -10.44 -7.90
C LEU A 93 1.87 -11.70 -8.40
N THR A 94 3.18 -11.69 -8.55
CA THR A 94 3.92 -12.89 -8.94
C THR A 94 3.99 -13.91 -7.80
N GLU A 95 4.18 -15.18 -8.14
CA GLU A 95 4.27 -16.31 -7.22
C GLU A 95 5.43 -17.22 -7.61
N GLY A 96 5.79 -18.15 -6.72
CA GLY A 96 6.80 -19.18 -6.97
C GLY A 96 8.18 -18.62 -7.30
N GLU A 97 8.86 -19.22 -8.28
CA GLU A 97 10.23 -18.85 -8.67
C GLU A 97 10.30 -17.42 -9.26
N GLU A 98 9.28 -17.00 -10.01
CA GLU A 98 9.22 -15.63 -10.55
C GLU A 98 9.18 -14.59 -9.42
N TRP A 99 8.39 -14.84 -8.36
CA TRP A 99 8.36 -13.97 -7.19
C TRP A 99 9.68 -13.95 -6.44
N ARG A 100 10.30 -15.14 -6.24
CA ARG A 100 11.60 -15.23 -5.55
C ARG A 100 12.68 -14.45 -6.28
N TRP A 101 12.75 -14.62 -7.60
CA TRP A 101 13.67 -13.88 -8.44
C TRP A 101 13.42 -12.36 -8.37
N GLN A 102 12.18 -11.91 -8.56
CA GLN A 102 11.83 -10.49 -8.46
C GLN A 102 12.15 -9.93 -7.07
N ARG A 103 11.85 -10.68 -6.00
CA ARG A 103 12.12 -10.28 -4.62
C ARG A 103 13.61 -10.11 -4.37
N ARG A 104 14.45 -11.09 -4.77
CA ARG A 104 15.91 -10.99 -4.61
C ARG A 104 16.47 -9.82 -5.40
N THR A 105 16.02 -9.60 -6.62
CA THR A 105 16.47 -8.51 -7.49
C THR A 105 16.05 -7.14 -6.96
N THR A 106 14.84 -7.01 -6.39
CA THR A 106 14.31 -5.71 -5.92
C THR A 106 14.78 -5.35 -4.51
N ALA A 107 14.95 -6.34 -3.62
CA ALA A 107 15.21 -6.09 -2.19
C ALA A 107 16.43 -5.19 -1.91
N PRO A 108 17.56 -5.28 -2.63
CA PRO A 108 18.70 -4.38 -2.40
C PRO A 108 18.38 -2.90 -2.63
N ALA A 109 17.47 -2.59 -3.58
CA ALA A 109 17.05 -1.22 -3.87
C ALA A 109 16.17 -0.63 -2.75
N LEU A 110 15.52 -1.48 -1.96
CA LEU A 110 14.66 -1.10 -0.83
C LEU A 110 15.34 -1.29 0.54
N ALA A 111 16.61 -1.64 0.57
CA ALA A 111 17.35 -1.84 1.81
C ALA A 111 17.53 -0.51 2.58
N PRO A 112 17.68 -0.55 3.92
CA PRO A 112 17.89 0.67 4.74
C PRO A 112 18.99 1.59 4.23
N ARG A 113 20.06 1.04 3.64
CA ARG A 113 21.16 1.83 3.03
C ARG A 113 20.67 2.75 1.90
N SER A 114 19.62 2.38 1.19
CA SER A 114 19.04 3.17 0.09
C SER A 114 18.21 4.35 0.61
N LEU A 115 17.83 4.37 1.90
CA LEU A 115 17.07 5.47 2.51
C LEU A 115 17.85 6.80 2.44
N LYS A 116 19.16 6.77 2.59
CA LYS A 116 20.00 7.97 2.48
C LYS A 116 19.83 8.68 1.12
N LEU A 117 19.58 7.91 0.07
CA LEU A 117 19.28 8.42 -1.27
C LEU A 117 17.85 8.97 -1.39
N LEU A 118 16.88 8.34 -0.73
CA LEU A 118 15.46 8.62 -0.94
C LEU A 118 14.92 9.70 0.02
N VAL A 119 15.44 9.80 1.24
CA VAL A 119 14.97 10.77 2.25
C VAL A 119 15.05 12.22 1.77
N PRO A 120 16.10 12.69 1.05
CA PRO A 120 16.14 14.05 0.51
C PRO A 120 14.97 14.37 -0.44
N HIS A 121 14.51 13.38 -1.22
CA HIS A 121 13.33 13.54 -2.08
C HIS A 121 12.04 13.67 -1.26
N MET A 122 11.91 12.86 -0.20
CA MET A 122 10.76 12.90 0.72
C MET A 122 10.69 14.23 1.47
N ALA A 123 11.80 14.67 2.04
CA ALA A 123 11.90 15.96 2.74
C ALA A 123 11.59 17.13 1.81
N GLY A 124 12.15 17.13 0.60
CA GLY A 124 11.88 18.16 -0.40
C GLY A 124 10.42 18.23 -0.83
N ALA A 125 9.73 17.10 -0.97
CA ALA A 125 8.30 17.07 -1.27
C ALA A 125 7.47 17.60 -0.08
N ALA A 126 7.81 17.20 1.15
CA ALA A 126 7.14 17.68 2.36
C ALA A 126 7.27 19.19 2.51
N GLN A 127 8.48 19.73 2.32
CA GLN A 127 8.72 21.18 2.36
C GLN A 127 7.94 21.93 1.28
N ALA A 128 7.87 21.39 0.07
CA ALA A 128 7.11 21.99 -1.04
C ALA A 128 5.59 22.01 -0.79
N ALA A 129 5.05 21.08 -0.01
CA ALA A 129 3.63 21.02 0.32
C ALA A 129 3.21 22.03 1.42
N LEU A 130 4.13 22.42 2.31
CA LEU A 130 3.81 23.27 3.48
C LEU A 130 3.15 24.62 3.14
N PRO A 131 3.60 25.39 2.13
CA PRO A 131 2.95 26.67 1.79
C PRO A 131 1.47 26.51 1.43
N GLY A 132 1.14 25.50 0.61
CA GLY A 132 -0.24 25.23 0.22
C GLY A 132 -1.11 24.81 1.41
N LEU A 133 -0.59 23.97 2.31
CA LEU A 133 -1.27 23.56 3.54
C LEU A 133 -1.53 24.77 4.46
N ARG A 134 -0.54 25.64 4.63
CA ARG A 134 -0.69 26.88 5.42
C ARG A 134 -1.74 27.83 4.83
N GLN A 135 -1.78 27.97 3.50
CA GLN A 135 -2.78 28.77 2.82
C GLN A 135 -4.19 28.21 3.03
N GLN A 136 -4.38 26.90 2.89
CA GLN A 136 -5.67 26.26 3.16
C GLN A 136 -6.10 26.43 4.63
N ALA A 137 -5.18 26.20 5.57
CA ALA A 137 -5.46 26.40 7.01
C ALA A 137 -5.86 27.82 7.35
N ALA A 138 -5.28 28.84 6.69
CA ALA A 138 -5.64 30.23 6.87
C ALA A 138 -7.07 30.58 6.38
N THR A 139 -7.64 29.76 5.47
CA THR A 139 -9.03 29.90 4.99
C THR A 139 -10.06 29.15 5.84
N GLY A 140 -9.64 28.41 6.86
CA GLY A 140 -10.49 27.78 7.87
C GLY A 140 -10.36 26.27 7.96
N THR A 141 -10.46 25.53 6.84
CA THR A 141 -10.41 24.06 6.85
C THR A 141 -9.48 23.51 5.79
N VAL A 142 -8.82 22.38 6.12
CA VAL A 142 -7.98 21.64 5.18
C VAL A 142 -8.66 20.30 4.88
N ASP A 143 -8.82 19.95 3.60
CA ASP A 143 -9.10 18.56 3.21
C ASP A 143 -7.82 17.73 3.41
N LEU A 144 -7.70 17.18 4.62
CA LEU A 144 -6.50 16.49 5.03
C LEU A 144 -6.21 15.26 4.16
N LEU A 145 -7.26 14.49 3.79
CA LEU A 145 -7.07 13.28 2.98
C LEU A 145 -6.54 13.63 1.58
N ALA A 146 -7.16 14.63 0.92
CA ALA A 146 -6.71 15.09 -0.37
C ALA A 146 -5.28 15.65 -0.33
N ALA A 147 -4.94 16.37 0.75
CA ALA A 147 -3.62 16.95 0.93
C ALA A 147 -2.53 15.88 1.12
N VAL A 148 -2.74 14.88 1.98
CA VAL A 148 -1.76 13.81 2.19
C VAL A 148 -1.64 12.88 1.00
N GLN A 149 -2.72 12.62 0.25
CA GLN A 149 -2.66 11.87 -0.99
C GLN A 149 -1.82 12.61 -2.05
N ALA A 150 -1.99 13.92 -2.20
CA ALA A 150 -1.17 14.71 -3.10
C ALA A 150 0.31 14.70 -2.69
N LEU A 151 0.58 14.87 -1.40
CA LEU A 151 1.94 14.83 -0.85
C LEU A 151 2.61 13.47 -1.09
N THR A 152 1.94 12.37 -0.76
CA THR A 152 2.53 11.03 -0.89
C THR A 152 2.72 10.61 -2.34
N LEU A 153 1.88 11.10 -3.26
CA LEU A 153 2.10 10.90 -4.69
C LEU A 153 3.35 11.66 -5.17
N ASP A 154 3.55 12.89 -4.70
CA ASP A 154 4.74 13.68 -5.04
C ASP A 154 6.02 13.07 -4.44
N ILE A 155 5.95 12.59 -3.19
CA ILE A 155 7.04 11.81 -2.57
C ILE A 155 7.37 10.58 -3.41
N ALA A 156 6.36 9.79 -3.81
CA ALA A 156 6.57 8.60 -4.63
C ALA A 156 7.19 8.93 -5.99
N ALA A 157 6.73 9.99 -6.65
CA ALA A 157 7.26 10.43 -7.94
C ALA A 157 8.71 10.92 -7.84
N ARG A 158 9.03 11.74 -6.85
CA ARG A 158 10.41 12.25 -6.63
C ARG A 158 11.35 11.13 -6.21
N SER A 159 10.94 10.26 -5.30
CA SER A 159 11.76 9.13 -4.85
C SER A 159 11.95 8.09 -5.95
N MET A 160 10.97 7.93 -6.84
CA MET A 160 11.03 6.95 -7.93
C MET A 160 11.79 7.47 -9.15
N PHE A 161 11.60 8.75 -9.51
CA PHE A 161 12.06 9.26 -10.80
C PHE A 161 12.91 10.53 -10.71
N SER A 162 13.16 11.07 -9.52
CA SER A 162 13.74 12.41 -9.32
C SER A 162 12.92 13.53 -10.02
N LEU A 163 11.64 13.28 -10.30
CA LEU A 163 10.72 14.19 -10.98
C LEU A 163 9.60 14.57 -10.03
N GLY A 164 9.22 15.83 -10.03
CA GLY A 164 7.96 16.26 -9.41
C GLY A 164 6.75 15.79 -10.23
N THR A 165 5.57 15.96 -9.65
CA THR A 165 4.30 15.50 -10.24
C THR A 165 3.67 16.51 -11.20
N GLU A 166 4.28 17.67 -11.46
CA GLU A 166 3.68 18.78 -12.21
C GLU A 166 3.23 18.38 -13.63
N GLY A 167 3.98 17.48 -14.29
CA GLY A 167 3.69 17.04 -15.66
C GLY A 167 2.67 15.91 -15.77
N PHE A 168 2.75 14.89 -14.92
CA PHE A 168 1.93 13.67 -15.04
C PHE A 168 1.07 13.36 -13.80
N GLY A 169 1.37 13.95 -12.67
CA GLY A 169 0.72 13.65 -11.39
C GLY A 169 -0.79 13.82 -11.42
N PRO A 170 -1.37 14.92 -11.91
CA PRO A 170 -2.82 15.10 -11.98
C PRO A 170 -3.51 14.02 -12.81
N VAL A 171 -2.92 13.62 -13.94
CA VAL A 171 -3.46 12.57 -14.81
C VAL A 171 -3.35 11.21 -14.13
N LEU A 172 -2.22 10.92 -13.50
CA LEU A 172 -2.00 9.68 -12.76
C LEU A 172 -2.97 9.56 -11.59
N ARG A 173 -3.09 10.60 -10.76
CA ARG A 173 -4.04 10.67 -9.65
C ARG A 173 -5.46 10.40 -10.12
N ALA A 174 -5.94 11.14 -11.12
CA ALA A 174 -7.29 10.97 -11.66
C ALA A 174 -7.55 9.55 -12.20
N GLN A 175 -6.51 8.87 -12.73
CA GLN A 175 -6.64 7.47 -13.14
C GLN A 175 -6.71 6.52 -11.95
N LEU A 176 -5.90 6.72 -10.91
CA LEU A 176 -5.89 5.88 -9.70
C LEU A 176 -7.20 6.04 -8.93
N ASP A 177 -7.68 7.28 -8.72
CA ASP A 177 -8.95 7.57 -8.04
C ASP A 177 -10.13 6.89 -8.77
N ARG A 178 -10.23 7.11 -10.09
CA ARG A 178 -11.26 6.46 -10.92
C ARG A 178 -11.20 4.94 -10.85
N TYR A 179 -9.99 4.38 -10.79
CA TYR A 179 -9.80 2.94 -10.67
C TYR A 179 -10.27 2.45 -9.30
N GLY A 180 -9.83 3.08 -8.22
CA GLY A 180 -10.19 2.77 -6.85
C GLY A 180 -11.71 2.76 -6.65
N GLU A 181 -12.38 3.83 -7.08
CA GLU A 181 -13.82 3.99 -6.92
C GLU A 181 -14.65 2.98 -7.73
N ARG A 182 -14.24 2.67 -8.96
CA ARG A 182 -15.10 1.96 -9.93
C ARG A 182 -14.70 0.54 -10.25
N LEU A 183 -13.41 0.23 -10.25
CA LEU A 183 -12.86 -1.01 -10.76
C LEU A 183 -12.11 -1.86 -9.73
N ALA A 184 -11.61 -1.26 -8.65
CA ALA A 184 -10.92 -1.95 -7.58
C ALA A 184 -11.87 -2.61 -6.57
N GLN A 185 -13.15 -2.27 -6.57
CA GLN A 185 -14.12 -2.88 -5.68
C GLN A 185 -14.41 -4.33 -6.12
N PRO A 186 -14.21 -5.34 -5.25
CA PRO A 186 -14.50 -6.72 -5.58
C PRO A 186 -15.98 -6.96 -5.84
N THR A 187 -16.30 -7.88 -6.74
CA THR A 187 -17.66 -8.37 -6.98
C THR A 187 -17.73 -9.87 -6.72
N ALA A 188 -18.94 -10.40 -6.55
CA ALA A 188 -19.15 -11.85 -6.44
C ALA A 188 -18.52 -12.60 -7.62
N LEU A 189 -18.62 -12.09 -8.85
CA LEU A 189 -17.99 -12.70 -10.02
C LEU A 189 -16.47 -12.68 -9.95
N ASP A 190 -15.85 -11.64 -9.38
CA ASP A 190 -14.40 -11.61 -9.17
C ASP A 190 -13.93 -12.70 -8.20
N MET A 191 -14.77 -13.04 -7.23
CA MET A 191 -14.47 -14.05 -6.20
C MET A 191 -14.72 -15.47 -6.70
N LEU A 192 -15.77 -15.68 -7.51
CA LEU A 192 -16.24 -17.01 -7.91
C LEU A 192 -15.56 -17.52 -9.18
N LEU A 193 -15.34 -16.65 -10.18
CA LEU A 193 -14.82 -17.08 -11.47
C LEU A 193 -13.31 -17.32 -11.43
N PRO A 194 -12.81 -18.40 -12.03
CA PRO A 194 -11.39 -18.57 -12.28
C PRO A 194 -10.84 -17.40 -13.11
N VAL A 195 -9.56 -17.06 -12.94
CA VAL A 195 -8.92 -15.94 -13.67
C VAL A 195 -8.97 -16.12 -15.19
N SER A 196 -9.05 -17.36 -15.67
CA SER A 196 -9.17 -17.71 -17.09
C SER A 196 -10.53 -17.34 -17.72
N VAL A 197 -11.58 -17.17 -16.88
CA VAL A 197 -12.93 -16.81 -17.35
C VAL A 197 -13.14 -15.31 -17.13
N PRO A 198 -13.18 -14.47 -18.17
CA PRO A 198 -13.31 -13.02 -17.99
C PRO A 198 -14.69 -12.64 -17.46
N SER A 199 -14.73 -11.68 -16.56
CA SER A 199 -15.97 -11.02 -16.11
C SER A 199 -16.27 -9.78 -16.95
N PRO A 200 -17.50 -9.25 -16.98
CA PRO A 200 -17.82 -8.01 -17.68
C PRO A 200 -16.97 -6.81 -17.21
N ARG A 201 -16.52 -6.81 -15.95
CA ARG A 201 -15.61 -5.78 -15.42
C ARG A 201 -14.19 -5.91 -15.96
N ASP A 202 -13.74 -7.10 -16.32
CA ASP A 202 -12.40 -7.31 -16.86
C ASP A 202 -12.21 -6.62 -18.21
N VAL A 203 -13.28 -6.47 -18.99
CA VAL A 203 -13.23 -5.66 -20.22
C VAL A 203 -12.92 -4.19 -19.90
N ARG A 204 -13.58 -3.61 -18.88
CA ARG A 204 -13.32 -2.23 -18.46
C ARG A 204 -11.91 -2.10 -17.85
N ARG A 205 -11.48 -3.08 -17.05
CA ARG A 205 -10.13 -3.17 -16.49
C ARG A 205 -9.07 -3.27 -17.59
N PHE A 206 -9.34 -3.98 -18.67
CA PHE A 206 -8.46 -4.07 -19.83
C PHE A 206 -8.24 -2.71 -20.52
N PHE A 207 -9.32 -1.96 -20.78
CA PHE A 207 -9.18 -0.62 -21.37
C PHE A 207 -8.49 0.36 -20.45
N PHE A 208 -8.77 0.28 -19.14
CA PHE A 208 -8.03 1.04 -18.14
C PHE A 208 -6.54 0.71 -18.21
N ARG A 209 -6.18 -0.59 -18.15
CA ARG A 209 -4.78 -1.02 -18.23
C ARG A 209 -4.06 -0.48 -19.46
N ARG A 210 -4.68 -0.51 -20.61
CA ARG A 210 -4.05 0.02 -21.86
C ARG A 210 -3.72 1.51 -21.75
N ARG A 211 -4.57 2.30 -21.10
CA ARG A 211 -4.30 3.73 -20.89
C ARG A 211 -3.25 3.95 -19.81
N PHE A 212 -3.36 3.21 -18.73
CA PHE A 212 -2.46 3.30 -17.59
C PHE A 212 -1.03 2.89 -17.96
N VAL A 213 -0.87 1.77 -18.66
CA VAL A 213 0.43 1.29 -19.17
C VAL A 213 1.06 2.32 -20.11
N ARG A 214 0.29 2.92 -21.03
CA ARG A 214 0.83 3.98 -21.93
C ARG A 214 1.33 5.20 -21.15
N LEU A 215 0.61 5.61 -20.11
CA LEU A 215 1.07 6.70 -19.23
C LEU A 215 2.39 6.32 -18.54
N MET A 216 2.46 5.13 -17.96
CA MET A 216 3.65 4.67 -17.26
C MET A 216 4.84 4.44 -18.19
N ASP A 217 4.60 3.89 -19.39
CA ASP A 217 5.64 3.74 -20.40
C ASP A 217 6.20 5.10 -20.83
N ALA A 218 5.37 6.14 -20.95
CA ALA A 218 5.83 7.49 -21.28
C ALA A 218 6.71 8.08 -20.16
N VAL A 219 6.30 7.93 -18.89
CA VAL A 219 7.10 8.38 -17.74
C VAL A 219 8.44 7.64 -17.67
N VAL A 220 8.40 6.32 -17.79
CA VAL A 220 9.61 5.46 -17.80
C VAL A 220 10.53 5.82 -18.97
N ALA A 221 9.98 6.01 -20.17
CA ALA A 221 10.76 6.38 -21.36
C ALA A 221 11.43 7.74 -21.21
N THR A 222 10.73 8.75 -20.70
CA THR A 222 11.30 10.06 -20.40
C THR A 222 12.49 9.94 -19.46
N ARG A 223 12.36 9.12 -18.41
CA ARG A 223 13.42 8.91 -17.44
C ARG A 223 14.58 8.07 -18.01
N ALA A 224 14.27 7.08 -18.85
CA ALA A 224 15.27 6.20 -19.48
C ALA A 224 16.06 6.88 -20.59
N ALA A 225 15.52 7.93 -21.22
CA ALA A 225 16.21 8.72 -22.23
C ALA A 225 17.41 9.49 -21.67
N ALA A 226 17.40 9.81 -20.36
CA ALA A 226 18.56 10.38 -19.70
C ALA A 226 19.68 9.33 -19.60
N PRO A 227 20.95 9.72 -19.87
CA PRO A 227 22.07 8.80 -19.72
C PRO A 227 22.14 8.25 -18.28
N PRO A 228 22.61 7.01 -18.10
CA PRO A 228 22.85 6.48 -16.76
C PRO A 228 23.82 7.41 -16.01
N PRO A 229 23.52 7.79 -14.76
CA PRO A 229 24.44 8.58 -13.95
C PRO A 229 25.57 7.69 -13.43
N ASP A 230 26.67 8.31 -13.03
CA ASP A 230 27.78 7.63 -12.36
C ASP A 230 27.37 7.01 -11.01
N ALA A 231 26.39 7.62 -10.32
CA ALA A 231 25.78 7.11 -9.11
C ALA A 231 24.23 7.17 -9.18
N PRO A 232 23.51 6.20 -8.59
CA PRO A 232 22.04 6.22 -8.57
C PRO A 232 21.49 7.50 -7.94
N ARG A 233 20.47 8.09 -8.56
CA ARG A 233 19.81 9.33 -8.10
C ARG A 233 18.50 9.03 -7.36
N ASP A 234 17.88 7.89 -7.67
CA ASP A 234 16.54 7.53 -7.25
C ASP A 234 16.32 6.01 -7.37
N LEU A 235 15.10 5.59 -7.03
CA LEU A 235 14.72 4.18 -7.05
C LEU A 235 14.68 3.61 -8.49
N PHE A 236 14.40 4.43 -9.51
CA PHE A 236 14.45 3.99 -10.90
C PHE A 236 15.86 3.56 -11.30
N ASP A 237 16.86 4.38 -10.96
CA ASP A 237 18.28 4.06 -11.27
C ASP A 237 18.71 2.78 -10.51
N LEU A 238 18.32 2.64 -9.24
CA LEU A 238 18.58 1.42 -8.45
C LEU A 238 17.95 0.17 -9.08
N LEU A 239 16.68 0.23 -9.50
CA LEU A 239 15.98 -0.91 -10.11
C LEU A 239 16.49 -1.23 -11.52
N ARG A 240 16.87 -0.21 -12.31
CA ARG A 240 17.46 -0.39 -13.63
C ARG A 240 18.82 -1.08 -13.56
N ALA A 241 19.60 -0.75 -12.55
CA ALA A 241 20.91 -1.35 -12.29
C ALA A 241 20.82 -2.70 -11.55
N ALA A 242 19.67 -3.03 -10.94
CA ALA A 242 19.52 -4.22 -10.13
C ALA A 242 19.77 -5.51 -10.93
N ARG A 243 20.47 -6.45 -10.32
CA ARG A 243 20.72 -7.78 -10.88
C ARG A 243 20.42 -8.84 -9.83
N ASP A 244 19.84 -9.93 -10.27
CA ASP A 244 19.67 -11.10 -9.42
C ASP A 244 21.05 -11.66 -9.03
N PRO A 245 21.35 -11.83 -7.75
CA PRO A 245 22.67 -12.31 -7.30
C PRO A 245 23.01 -13.73 -7.78
N ASP A 246 21.99 -14.57 -8.06
CA ASP A 246 22.21 -15.94 -8.46
C ASP A 246 22.44 -16.09 -9.98
N THR A 247 21.72 -15.28 -10.78
CA THR A 247 21.72 -15.43 -12.25
C THR A 247 22.37 -14.28 -13.00
N GLY A 248 22.61 -13.15 -12.35
CA GLY A 248 23.07 -11.92 -12.99
C GLY A 248 22.01 -11.23 -13.85
N ALA A 249 20.81 -11.79 -13.95
CA ALA A 249 19.74 -11.25 -14.80
C ALA A 249 19.15 -9.96 -14.21
N GLY A 250 18.91 -8.96 -15.04
CA GLY A 250 18.18 -7.74 -14.70
C GLY A 250 16.74 -7.78 -15.21
N PHE A 251 15.98 -6.72 -14.88
CA PHE A 251 14.62 -6.56 -15.38
C PHE A 251 14.60 -6.18 -16.86
N SER A 252 13.76 -6.83 -17.65
CA SER A 252 13.38 -6.32 -18.97
C SER A 252 12.62 -4.99 -18.84
N PRO A 253 12.51 -4.17 -19.91
CA PRO A 253 11.77 -2.90 -19.85
C PRO A 253 10.34 -3.04 -19.32
N ALA A 254 9.63 -4.10 -19.72
CA ALA A 254 8.27 -4.36 -19.25
C ALA A 254 8.23 -4.77 -17.77
N GLN A 255 9.17 -5.58 -17.31
CA GLN A 255 9.30 -5.96 -15.91
C GLN A 255 9.69 -4.75 -15.06
N LEU A 256 10.65 -3.95 -15.51
CA LEU A 256 11.03 -2.72 -14.81
C LEU A 256 9.84 -1.78 -14.62
N ARG A 257 9.07 -1.52 -15.69
CA ARG A 257 7.82 -0.74 -15.61
C ARG A 257 6.85 -1.34 -14.57
N ASP A 258 6.61 -2.65 -14.61
CA ASP A 258 5.67 -3.32 -13.70
C ASP A 258 6.15 -3.27 -12.23
N GLN A 259 7.48 -3.35 -11.97
CA GLN A 259 8.05 -3.14 -10.64
C GLN A 259 7.87 -1.71 -10.15
N ILE A 260 8.25 -0.74 -10.98
CA ILE A 260 8.10 0.69 -10.71
C ILE A 260 6.65 1.03 -10.37
N THR A 261 5.72 0.58 -11.20
CA THR A 261 4.29 0.82 -11.00
C THR A 261 3.79 0.17 -9.71
N THR A 262 4.25 -1.06 -9.42
CA THR A 262 3.92 -1.78 -8.18
C THR A 262 4.37 -0.98 -6.96
N LEU A 263 5.62 -0.53 -6.93
CA LEU A 263 6.17 0.19 -5.78
C LEU A 263 5.54 1.57 -5.61
N MET A 264 5.27 2.27 -6.70
CA MET A 264 4.62 3.58 -6.67
C MET A 264 3.19 3.49 -6.12
N VAL A 265 2.39 2.55 -6.60
CA VAL A 265 1.02 2.36 -6.14
C VAL A 265 0.98 1.88 -4.69
N ALA A 266 1.85 0.92 -4.33
CA ALA A 266 1.93 0.41 -2.97
C ALA A 266 2.37 1.49 -1.97
N GLY A 267 3.29 2.36 -2.35
CA GLY A 267 3.82 3.42 -1.49
C GLY A 267 2.93 4.67 -1.39
N HIS A 268 2.09 4.94 -2.38
CA HIS A 268 1.24 6.13 -2.40
C HIS A 268 0.06 6.03 -1.42
N GLU A 269 -0.89 5.15 -1.67
CA GLU A 269 -2.16 5.10 -0.93
C GLU A 269 -1.97 4.66 0.53
N THR A 270 -1.12 3.65 0.76
CA THR A 270 -0.88 3.15 2.12
C THR A 270 -0.20 4.20 3.01
N THR A 271 0.76 4.94 2.45
CA THR A 271 1.46 6.00 3.18
C THR A 271 0.52 7.20 3.43
N ALA A 272 -0.33 7.54 2.46
CA ALA A 272 -1.34 8.59 2.63
C ALA A 272 -2.30 8.27 3.79
N LEU A 273 -2.81 7.05 3.85
CA LEU A 273 -3.71 6.62 4.93
C LEU A 273 -3.00 6.57 6.28
N ALA A 274 -1.77 6.06 6.34
CA ALA A 274 -0.98 6.07 7.57
C ALA A 274 -0.76 7.50 8.10
N LEU A 275 -0.39 8.41 7.22
CA LEU A 275 -0.18 9.83 7.56
C LEU A 275 -1.50 10.51 7.96
N PHE A 276 -2.59 10.26 7.23
CA PHE A 276 -3.92 10.76 7.58
C PHE A 276 -4.32 10.37 8.99
N TRP A 277 -4.23 9.08 9.33
CA TRP A 277 -4.61 8.59 10.64
C TRP A 277 -3.68 9.07 11.75
N ALA A 278 -2.37 9.18 11.50
CA ALA A 278 -1.44 9.76 12.46
C ALA A 278 -1.80 11.21 12.78
N LEU A 279 -2.09 12.03 11.76
CA LEU A 279 -2.49 13.42 11.93
C LEU A 279 -3.88 13.56 12.59
N TYR A 280 -4.83 12.66 12.27
CA TYR A 280 -6.12 12.60 12.95
C TYR A 280 -5.98 12.32 14.43
N LEU A 281 -5.15 11.36 14.82
CA LEU A 281 -4.88 11.03 16.23
C LEU A 281 -4.19 12.19 16.95
N LEU A 282 -3.21 12.83 16.33
CA LEU A 282 -2.54 14.01 16.88
C LEU A 282 -3.51 15.17 17.10
N ALA A 283 -4.38 15.45 16.14
CA ALA A 283 -5.39 16.52 16.27
C ALA A 283 -6.35 16.29 17.44
N ASN A 284 -6.58 15.05 17.84
CA ASN A 284 -7.41 14.69 18.98
C ASN A 284 -6.62 14.46 20.27
N SER A 285 -5.31 14.69 20.28
CA SER A 285 -4.42 14.48 21.41
C SER A 285 -3.44 15.66 21.56
N PRO A 286 -3.91 16.85 22.00
CA PRO A 286 -3.09 18.06 22.01
C PRO A 286 -1.77 17.93 22.75
N ALA A 287 -1.76 17.25 23.91
CA ALA A 287 -0.53 17.03 24.69
C ALA A 287 0.53 16.22 23.92
N VAL A 288 0.11 15.23 23.12
CA VAL A 288 1.03 14.45 22.27
C VAL A 288 1.48 15.29 21.08
N GLN A 289 0.58 16.09 20.50
CA GLN A 289 0.90 17.02 19.41
C GLN A 289 1.96 18.03 19.87
N ASP A 290 1.80 18.61 21.06
CA ASP A 290 2.77 19.56 21.64
C ASP A 290 4.12 18.87 21.90
N GLY A 291 4.11 17.61 22.37
CA GLY A 291 5.32 16.80 22.53
C GLY A 291 6.06 16.57 21.23
N VAL A 292 5.33 16.20 20.14
CA VAL A 292 5.91 16.04 18.80
C VAL A 292 6.45 17.37 18.30
N ALA A 293 5.73 18.47 18.48
CA ALA A 293 6.19 19.80 18.10
C ALA A 293 7.49 20.20 18.82
N ALA A 294 7.59 19.91 20.14
CA ALA A 294 8.81 20.12 20.91
C ALA A 294 9.98 19.22 20.45
N GLU A 295 9.70 17.96 20.12
CA GLU A 295 10.72 17.02 19.58
C GLU A 295 11.32 17.55 18.27
N VAL A 296 10.50 18.02 17.35
CA VAL A 296 10.97 18.46 16.02
C VAL A 296 11.60 19.87 16.05
N ALA A 297 11.28 20.70 17.03
CA ALA A 297 11.79 22.07 17.12
C ALA A 297 13.33 22.16 17.21
N GLY A 298 13.96 21.13 17.79
CA GLY A 298 15.43 21.05 17.93
C GLY A 298 16.13 20.21 16.87
N VAL A 299 15.44 19.84 15.78
CA VAL A 299 15.94 18.89 14.78
C VAL A 299 15.90 19.51 13.37
N ASP A 300 17.04 19.49 12.68
CA ASP A 300 17.06 19.90 11.28
C ASP A 300 16.44 18.80 10.40
N LEU A 301 15.29 19.14 9.82
CA LEU A 301 14.54 18.28 8.87
C LEU A 301 14.68 18.80 7.43
N GLY A 302 15.67 19.67 7.18
CA GLY A 302 16.02 20.09 5.83
C GLY A 302 16.39 18.92 4.92
N ARG A 303 16.30 19.15 3.62
CA ARG A 303 16.47 18.12 2.60
C ARG A 303 17.72 17.26 2.79
N GLU A 304 18.83 17.85 3.17
CA GLU A 304 20.13 17.18 3.31
C GLU A 304 20.30 16.53 4.71
N ALA A 305 19.79 17.19 5.75
CA ALA A 305 19.93 16.76 7.14
C ALA A 305 18.88 15.73 7.60
N ALA A 306 17.72 15.66 6.94
CA ALA A 306 16.62 14.83 7.38
C ALA A 306 17.00 13.36 7.59
N GLY A 307 17.82 12.78 6.71
CA GLY A 307 18.22 11.37 6.79
C GLY A 307 18.97 11.03 8.08
N GLU A 308 19.78 11.92 8.60
CA GLU A 308 20.54 11.75 9.84
C GLU A 308 19.71 12.13 11.08
N SER A 309 18.70 12.96 10.87
CA SER A 309 17.83 13.46 11.92
C SER A 309 16.69 12.49 12.31
N LEU A 310 16.19 11.70 11.35
CA LEU A 310 15.07 10.76 11.58
C LEU A 310 15.23 9.84 12.80
N PRO A 311 16.39 9.23 13.10
CA PRO A 311 16.57 8.38 14.27
C PRO A 311 16.39 9.08 15.62
N ARG A 312 16.43 10.42 15.63
CA ARG A 312 16.22 11.25 16.83
C ARG A 312 14.74 11.45 17.15
N LEU A 313 13.84 11.26 16.19
CA LEU A 313 12.39 11.50 16.28
C LEU A 313 11.68 10.30 16.90
N LYS A 314 11.92 10.03 18.17
CA LYS A 314 11.40 8.83 18.86
C LYS A 314 9.91 8.90 19.16
N LEU A 315 9.42 10.06 19.63
CA LEU A 315 7.99 10.25 19.87
C LEU A 315 7.20 10.25 18.57
N THR A 316 7.71 10.92 17.53
CA THR A 316 7.12 10.88 16.18
C THR A 316 7.03 9.44 15.65
N ALA A 317 8.10 8.64 15.80
CA ALA A 317 8.09 7.23 15.42
C ALA A 317 7.05 6.42 16.23
N ALA A 318 6.91 6.68 17.52
CA ALA A 318 5.92 6.03 18.36
C ALA A 318 4.48 6.39 17.92
N VAL A 319 4.22 7.64 17.56
CA VAL A 319 2.93 8.09 17.00
C VAL A 319 2.60 7.37 15.70
N VAL A 320 3.57 7.24 14.79
CA VAL A 320 3.38 6.50 13.53
C VAL A 320 3.08 5.02 13.80
N ASN A 321 3.81 4.39 14.71
CA ASN A 321 3.59 2.98 15.07
C ASN A 321 2.21 2.78 15.71
N GLU A 322 1.77 3.68 16.58
CA GLU A 322 0.44 3.62 17.19
C GLU A 322 -0.68 3.85 16.15
N ALA A 323 -0.49 4.78 15.23
CA ALA A 323 -1.43 4.98 14.12
C ALA A 323 -1.54 3.72 13.25
N LEU A 324 -0.43 3.07 12.93
CA LEU A 324 -0.41 1.80 12.17
C LEU A 324 -1.02 0.64 12.95
N ARG A 325 -0.91 0.61 14.28
CA ARG A 325 -1.55 -0.40 15.12
C ARG A 325 -3.07 -0.23 15.15
N LEU A 326 -3.55 1.00 15.27
CA LEU A 326 -4.99 1.31 15.37
C LEU A 326 -5.70 1.31 14.01
N PHE A 327 -5.02 1.80 12.98
CA PHE A 327 -5.56 2.00 11.64
C PHE A 327 -4.60 1.51 10.55
N PRO A 328 -4.30 0.19 10.50
CA PRO A 328 -3.40 -0.35 9.50
C PRO A 328 -4.00 -0.18 8.08
N PRO A 329 -3.31 0.48 7.14
CA PRO A 329 -3.83 0.66 5.77
C PRO A 329 -4.11 -0.65 5.04
N ALA A 330 -3.30 -1.68 5.30
CA ALA A 330 -3.45 -3.02 4.76
C ALA A 330 -3.82 -4.00 5.90
N PHE A 331 -5.05 -3.87 6.42
CA PHE A 331 -5.52 -4.62 7.59
C PHE A 331 -5.79 -6.11 7.31
N THR A 332 -5.82 -6.55 6.03
CA THR A 332 -6.11 -7.94 5.65
C THR A 332 -5.21 -8.39 4.52
N MET A 333 -4.72 -9.62 4.61
CA MET A 333 -4.03 -10.31 3.51
C MET A 333 -4.80 -11.57 3.13
N VAL A 334 -5.25 -11.66 1.86
CA VAL A 334 -6.07 -12.76 1.39
C VAL A 334 -5.22 -13.78 0.64
N ARG A 335 -5.40 -15.06 0.98
CA ARG A 335 -4.80 -16.21 0.30
C ARG A 335 -5.87 -17.24 0.00
N GLN A 336 -5.60 -18.12 -0.96
CA GLN A 336 -6.41 -19.30 -1.25
C GLN A 336 -5.53 -20.52 -1.03
N ALA A 337 -5.99 -21.46 -0.19
CA ALA A 337 -5.35 -22.74 -0.02
C ALA A 337 -5.42 -23.53 -1.34
N ARG A 338 -4.39 -24.32 -1.63
CA ARG A 338 -4.31 -25.20 -2.81
C ARG A 338 -4.88 -26.59 -2.52
N ALA A 339 -4.86 -26.99 -1.26
CA ALA A 339 -5.38 -28.22 -0.70
C ALA A 339 -5.69 -28.01 0.78
N ASP A 340 -6.36 -28.97 1.38
CA ASP A 340 -6.60 -28.99 2.82
C ASP A 340 -5.28 -28.89 3.59
N ASP A 341 -5.25 -28.09 4.65
CA ASP A 341 -4.06 -27.84 5.45
C ASP A 341 -4.43 -27.66 6.94
N ARG A 342 -3.40 -27.53 7.79
CA ARG A 342 -3.52 -27.23 9.21
C ARG A 342 -2.55 -26.14 9.62
N ALA A 343 -3.05 -25.04 10.17
CA ALA A 343 -2.24 -23.93 10.62
C ALA A 343 -2.54 -23.61 12.09
N GLY A 344 -1.55 -23.69 12.98
CA GLY A 344 -1.73 -23.42 14.42
C GLY A 344 -2.84 -24.26 15.06
N GLY A 345 -3.01 -25.53 14.65
CA GLY A 345 -4.11 -26.40 15.11
C GLY A 345 -5.46 -26.19 14.41
N ILE A 346 -5.63 -25.11 13.61
CA ILE A 346 -6.86 -24.76 12.89
C ILE A 346 -6.88 -25.53 11.55
N ALA A 347 -8.00 -26.23 11.27
CA ALA A 347 -8.19 -26.91 9.99
C ALA A 347 -8.55 -25.90 8.89
N ILE A 348 -7.83 -25.95 7.77
CA ILE A 348 -8.06 -25.14 6.57
C ILE A 348 -8.53 -26.10 5.47
N PRO A 349 -9.82 -26.09 5.09
CA PRO A 349 -10.37 -26.94 4.07
C PRO A 349 -10.01 -26.52 2.65
#